data_c665c07ccc41926b6e8ff442d4cf5c46
#
_entry.id   c665c07ccc41926b6e8ff442d4cf5c46
#
_cell.length_a   1.000
_cell.length_b   1.000
_cell.length_c   1.000
_cell.angle_alpha   90.00
_cell.angle_beta   90.00
_cell.angle_gamma   90.00
#
_symmetry.space_group_name_H-M   'P 1'
#
loop_
_entity.id
_entity.type
_entity.pdbx_description
1 polymer ?
#
loop_
_entity_poly.entity_id
_entity_poly.type
_entity_poly.pdbx_seq_one_letter_code
_entity_poly.pdbx_strand_id
1 'polypeptide(L)' 'MKAPMPGLVVDIRVKKGDAVKKGDALVVLQAMKMENILKSPVDAIIKKIHIGKEDTIEKNQLLISFT' A
#
# COMPACT_ATOMS: atom_id res chain seq x y z
N MET A 1 -7.62 1.42 -0.41
CA MET A 1 -6.80 0.85 -1.50
C MET A 1 -6.66 -0.64 -1.30
N LYS A 2 -6.93 -1.40 -2.33
CA LYS A 2 -6.84 -2.86 -2.30
C LYS A 2 -5.63 -3.33 -3.08
N ALA A 3 -5.12 -4.52 -2.73
CA ALA A 3 -3.98 -5.09 -3.41
C ALA A 3 -4.35 -5.53 -4.84
N PRO A 4 -3.56 -5.13 -5.84
CA PRO A 4 -3.82 -5.54 -7.22
C PRO A 4 -3.37 -6.98 -7.49
N MET A 5 -2.52 -7.52 -6.62
CA MET A 5 -1.94 -8.85 -6.78
C MET A 5 -1.50 -9.38 -5.41
N PRO A 6 -1.35 -10.70 -5.25
CA PRO A 6 -0.78 -11.24 -4.01
C PRO A 6 0.71 -10.98 -3.95
N GLY A 7 1.25 -10.89 -2.75
CA GLY A 7 2.68 -10.68 -2.56
C GLY A 7 3.07 -10.46 -1.11
N LEU A 8 4.31 -10.04 -0.91
CA LEU A 8 4.87 -9.76 0.40
C LEU A 8 5.14 -8.27 0.53
N VAL A 9 4.71 -7.68 1.65
CA VAL A 9 4.99 -6.27 1.94
C VAL A 9 6.46 -6.12 2.30
N VAL A 10 7.21 -5.45 1.44
CA VAL A 10 8.64 -5.21 1.65
C VAL A 10 8.87 -3.94 2.45
N ASP A 11 8.07 -2.90 2.18
CA ASP A 11 8.21 -1.62 2.83
C ASP A 11 6.88 -0.85 2.79
N ILE A 12 6.68 0.02 3.78
CA ILE A 12 5.53 0.92 3.84
C ILE A 12 6.09 2.33 3.91
N ARG A 13 5.75 3.16 2.91
CA ARG A 13 6.32 4.49 2.73
C ARG A 13 5.55 5.60 3.44
N VAL A 14 4.41 5.27 4.02
CA VAL A 14 3.51 6.25 4.66
C VAL A 14 3.08 5.78 6.02
N LYS A 15 2.49 6.69 6.80
CA LYS A 15 1.88 6.37 8.09
C LYS A 15 0.52 7.03 8.21
N LYS A 16 -0.23 6.57 9.22
CA LYS A 16 -1.53 7.14 9.56
C LYS A 16 -1.41 8.64 9.73
N GLY A 17 -2.27 9.39 9.07
CA GLY A 17 -2.29 10.84 9.15
C GLY A 17 -1.51 11.54 8.06
N ASP A 18 -0.70 10.82 7.28
CA ASP A 18 0.06 11.43 6.19
C ASP A 18 -0.86 11.90 5.08
N ALA A 19 -0.57 13.08 4.54
CA ALA A 19 -1.24 13.57 3.35
C ALA A 19 -0.49 13.04 2.13
N VAL A 20 -1.22 12.43 1.20
CA VAL A 20 -0.65 11.86 -0.02
C VAL A 20 -1.32 12.46 -1.24
N LYS A 21 -0.61 12.44 -2.35
CA LYS A 21 -1.12 12.90 -3.65
C LYS A 21 -1.15 11.72 -4.61
N LYS A 22 -2.02 11.81 -5.59
CA LYS A 22 -2.09 10.82 -6.66
C LYS A 22 -0.69 10.59 -7.23
N GLY A 23 -0.28 9.33 -7.28
CA GLY A 23 1.05 8.94 -7.76
C GLY A 23 2.11 8.79 -6.69
N ASP A 24 1.84 9.19 -5.45
CA ASP A 24 2.80 9.00 -4.35
C ASP A 24 2.95 7.52 -4.03
N ALA A 25 4.20 7.09 -3.78
CA ALA A 25 4.47 5.71 -3.38
C ALA A 25 3.95 5.46 -1.98
N LEU A 26 3.13 4.45 -1.80
CA LEU A 26 2.53 4.08 -0.51
C LEU A 26 3.16 2.83 0.07
N VAL A 27 3.24 1.77 -0.72
CA VAL A 27 3.69 0.45 -0.27
C VAL A 27 4.55 -0.16 -1.36
N VAL A 28 5.59 -0.87 -0.95
CA VAL A 28 6.39 -1.68 -1.86
C VAL A 28 6.01 -3.13 -1.63
N LEU A 29 5.54 -3.78 -2.68
CA LEU A 29 5.06 -5.16 -2.65
C LEU A 29 5.96 -6.02 -3.52
N GLN A 30 6.48 -7.11 -2.96
CA GLN A 30 7.24 -8.08 -3.74
C GLN A 30 6.31 -9.18 -4.23
N ALA A 31 6.23 -9.34 -5.54
CA ALA A 31 5.41 -10.36 -6.18
C ALA A 31 6.15 -10.89 -7.40
N MET A 32 6.14 -12.21 -7.58
CA MET A 32 6.76 -12.86 -8.75
C MET A 32 8.23 -12.45 -8.94
N LYS A 33 8.98 -12.36 -7.84
CA LYS A 33 10.41 -11.99 -7.82
C LYS A 33 10.70 -10.56 -8.26
N MET A 34 9.67 -9.71 -8.28
CA MET A 34 9.80 -8.29 -8.64
C MET A 34 9.21 -7.43 -7.53
N GLU A 35 9.80 -6.27 -7.33
CA GLU A 35 9.24 -5.27 -6.43
C GLU A 35 8.28 -4.38 -7.21
N ASN A 36 7.09 -4.20 -6.67
CA ASN A 36 6.06 -3.37 -7.27
C ASN A 36 5.73 -2.24 -6.31
N ILE A 37 5.81 -1.01 -6.78
CA ILE A 37 5.46 0.15 -5.97
C ILE A 37 3.99 0.45 -6.18
N LEU A 38 3.21 0.36 -5.10
CA LEU A 38 1.78 0.69 -5.13
C LEU A 38 1.65 2.17 -4.83
N LYS A 39 1.07 2.89 -5.77
CA LYS A 39 0.93 4.35 -5.70
C LYS A 39 -0.49 4.75 -5.32
N SER A 40 -0.62 5.93 -4.73
CA SER A 40 -1.93 6.44 -4.37
C SER A 40 -2.75 6.74 -5.62
N PRO A 41 -4.00 6.25 -5.69
CA PRO A 41 -4.88 6.56 -6.82
C PRO A 41 -5.55 7.94 -6.68
N VAL A 42 -5.43 8.57 -5.54
CA VAL A 42 -6.13 9.84 -5.25
C VAL A 42 -5.27 10.73 -4.34
N ASP A 43 -5.65 12.00 -4.27
CA ASP A 43 -5.14 12.92 -3.26
C ASP A 43 -5.98 12.71 -2.00
N ALA A 44 -5.37 12.36 -0.89
CA ALA A 44 -6.11 12.01 0.32
C ALA A 44 -5.20 12.03 1.54
N ILE A 45 -5.80 11.74 2.69
CA ILE A 45 -5.07 11.56 3.95
C ILE A 45 -5.19 10.10 4.36
N ILE A 46 -4.10 9.52 4.83
CA ILE A 46 -4.08 8.13 5.28
C ILE A 46 -4.89 8.03 6.57
N LYS A 47 -6.03 7.37 6.50
CA LYS A 47 -6.90 7.16 7.66
C LYS A 47 -6.41 6.00 8.51
N LYS A 48 -6.09 4.88 7.85
CA LYS A 48 -5.64 3.67 8.54
C LYS A 48 -4.82 2.82 7.59
N ILE A 49 -3.77 2.20 8.13
CA ILE A 49 -2.96 1.22 7.41
C ILE A 49 -3.29 -0.15 8.02
N HIS A 50 -3.77 -1.07 7.16
CA HIS A 50 -4.26 -2.39 7.60
C HIS A 50 -3.20 -3.47 7.54
N ILE A 51 -1.99 -3.13 7.11
CA ILE A 51 -0.91 -4.10 6.89
C ILE A 51 0.34 -3.67 7.62
N GLY A 52 1.25 -4.61 7.80
CA GLY A 52 2.55 -4.35 8.36
C GLY A 52 3.65 -4.83 7.42
N LYS A 53 4.86 -4.39 7.70
CA LYS A 53 6.05 -4.83 6.99
C LYS A 53 6.18 -6.35 7.13
N GLU A 54 6.53 -7.03 6.04
CA GLU A 54 6.67 -8.48 5.96
C GLU A 54 5.36 -9.26 5.99
N ASP A 55 4.21 -8.58 5.96
CA ASP A 55 2.91 -9.26 5.84
C ASP A 55 2.74 -9.86 4.46
N THR A 56 2.11 -11.03 4.42
CA THR A 56 1.69 -11.65 3.17
C THR A 56 0.33 -11.11 2.79
N ILE A 57 0.19 -10.67 1.54
CA ILE A 57 -1.00 -9.99 1.03
C ILE A 57 -1.67 -10.84 -0.03
N GLU A 58 -2.99 -10.92 0.01
CA GLU A 58 -3.78 -11.58 -1.01
C GLU A 58 -4.37 -10.54 -1.98
N LYS A 59 -4.71 -10.99 -3.18
CA LYS A 59 -5.38 -10.14 -4.17
C LYS A 59 -6.68 -9.58 -3.58
N ASN A 60 -6.93 -8.29 -3.81
CA ASN A 60 -8.12 -7.57 -3.32
C ASN A 60 -8.16 -7.37 -1.80
N GLN A 61 -7.10 -7.72 -1.08
CA GLN A 61 -7.02 -7.44 0.35
C GLN A 61 -6.93 -5.93 0.57
N LEU A 62 -7.67 -5.42 1.55
CA LEU A 62 -7.63 -3.99 1.89
C LEU A 62 -6.29 -3.66 2.55
N LEU A 63 -5.57 -2.71 2.00
CA LEU A 63 -4.25 -2.30 2.49
C LEU A 63 -4.30 -1.01 3.27
N ILE A 64 -4.92 0.02 2.70
CA ILE A 64 -4.95 1.37 3.26
C ILE A 64 -6.33 1.96 3.07
N SER A 65 -6.82 2.62 4.11
CA SER A 65 -8.05 3.41 4.05
C SER A 65 -7.69 4.89 4.00
N PHE A 66 -8.39 5.63 3.16
CA PHE A 66 -8.21 7.08 3.00
C PHE A 66 -9.38 7.85 3.57
N THR A 67 -9.13 9.09 3.92
CA THR A 67 -10.20 10.04 4.26
C THR A 67 -10.37 11.09 3.17
#